data_f78fbfcf97120ed56d9dd740c7746442
#
_entry.id   f78fbfcf97120ed56d9dd740c7746442
#
_cell.length_a   1.000
_cell.length_b   1.000
_cell.length_c   1.000
_cell.angle_alpha   90.00
_cell.angle_beta   90.00
_cell.angle_gamma   90.00
#
_symmetry.space_group_name_H-M   'P 1'
#
loop_
_entity.id
_entity.type
_entity.pdbx_description
1 polymer ?
#
loop_
_entity_poly.entity_id
_entity_poly.type
_entity_poly.pdbx_seq_one_letter_code
_entity_poly.pdbx_strand_id
1 'polypeptide(L)'
;PQARDLAAAMAAEGWMAITGAGPGIMAAGIEGAGREHSFGVNIRLPHEQEPNPFIKGDPKLVAMKYFFTRKLELIKESDGFVVLPGGFGTLDESFELLTLLQNGKTLPTPVVFLETPGGTYWDEWESFLASEIAPRGYIHDHDLDLFLVTEDVDEAVAEIRGFYRNYHSIRWTGATLIIRLRTAPTDAELAQLNVDFGDLAATGGI
;
A
#
# COMPACT_ATOMS: atom_id res chain seq x y z
N PRO A 1 4.98 -1.06 18.57
CA PRO A 1 6.34 -1.46 18.16
C PRO A 1 6.44 -1.56 16.65
N GLN A 2 5.73 -2.48 15.97
CA GLN A 2 5.85 -2.74 14.53
C GLN A 2 5.73 -1.50 13.64
N ALA A 3 4.73 -0.63 13.85
CA ALA A 3 4.58 0.59 13.04
C ALA A 3 5.79 1.51 13.14
N ARG A 4 6.40 1.58 14.32
CA ARG A 4 7.63 2.36 14.52
C ARG A 4 8.83 1.70 13.85
N ASP A 5 8.97 0.40 14.03
CA ASP A 5 10.11 -0.37 13.50
C ASP A 5 10.07 -0.42 11.97
N LEU A 6 8.89 -0.64 11.37
CA LEU A 6 8.64 -0.54 9.93
C LEU A 6 9.01 0.84 9.38
N ALA A 7 8.46 1.90 9.99
CA ALA A 7 8.69 3.27 9.51
C ALA A 7 10.17 3.67 9.64
N ALA A 8 10.86 3.21 10.68
CA ALA A 8 12.31 3.42 10.84
C ALA A 8 13.11 2.68 9.75
N ALA A 9 12.74 1.42 9.44
CA ALA A 9 13.39 0.65 8.39
C ALA A 9 13.18 1.29 7.00
N MET A 10 11.97 1.73 6.69
CA MET A 10 11.67 2.42 5.42
C MET A 10 12.38 3.77 5.31
N ALA A 11 12.46 4.54 6.40
CA ALA A 11 13.19 5.81 6.42
C ALA A 11 14.69 5.61 6.21
N ALA A 12 15.28 4.54 6.75
CA ALA A 12 16.68 4.18 6.51
C ALA A 12 16.98 3.89 5.04
N GLU A 13 15.99 3.43 4.27
CA GLU A 13 16.06 3.23 2.83
C GLU A 13 15.73 4.51 2.02
N GLY A 14 15.50 5.64 2.68
CA GLY A 14 15.20 6.93 2.05
C GLY A 14 13.73 7.16 1.72
N TRP A 15 12.83 6.31 2.19
CA TRP A 15 11.38 6.49 2.02
C TRP A 15 10.83 7.46 3.07
N MET A 16 9.65 8.00 2.77
CA MET A 16 8.90 8.82 3.71
C MET A 16 7.64 8.07 4.18
N ALA A 17 7.29 8.23 5.45
CA ALA A 17 6.06 7.69 6.01
C ALA A 17 4.95 8.75 5.98
N ILE A 18 3.79 8.38 5.43
CA ILE A 18 2.57 9.19 5.44
C ILE A 18 1.57 8.54 6.41
N THR A 19 1.05 9.30 7.35
CA THR A 19 -0.01 8.84 8.26
C THR A 19 -1.09 9.90 8.43
N GLY A 20 -2.21 9.50 9.06
CA GLY A 20 -3.27 10.43 9.46
C GLY A 20 -2.91 11.40 10.59
N ALA A 21 -1.67 11.38 11.07
CA ALA A 21 -1.14 12.25 12.12
C ALA A 21 -1.89 12.20 13.48
N GLY A 22 -2.75 11.22 13.69
CA GLY A 22 -3.44 10.97 14.96
C GLY A 22 -2.55 10.27 16.00
N PRO A 23 -3.12 9.85 17.13
CA PRO A 23 -2.43 9.09 18.17
C PRO A 23 -2.24 7.61 17.78
N GLY A 24 -1.62 6.83 18.67
CA GLY A 24 -1.49 5.38 18.55
C GLY A 24 -0.54 4.97 17.42
N ILE A 25 -1.00 4.11 16.53
CA ILE A 25 -0.22 3.55 15.40
C ILE A 25 0.29 4.67 14.48
N MET A 26 -0.51 5.69 14.20
CA MET A 26 -0.11 6.82 13.37
C MET A 26 1.05 7.62 13.98
N ALA A 27 0.98 7.86 15.30
CA ALA A 27 2.08 8.50 16.02
C ALA A 27 3.35 7.65 16.03
N ALA A 28 3.20 6.33 16.23
CA ALA A 28 4.33 5.40 16.22
C ALA A 28 5.04 5.34 14.85
N GLY A 29 4.30 5.41 13.75
CA GLY A 29 4.88 5.50 12.41
C GLY A 29 5.70 6.77 12.21
N ILE A 30 5.17 7.93 12.61
CA ILE A 30 5.90 9.20 12.53
C ILE A 30 7.11 9.23 13.47
N GLU A 31 6.98 8.66 14.69
CA GLU A 31 8.10 8.51 15.62
C GLU A 31 9.23 7.68 15.00
N GLY A 32 8.89 6.56 14.37
CA GLY A 32 9.86 5.65 13.75
C GLY A 32 10.59 6.26 12.57
N ALA A 33 9.87 6.86 11.63
CA ALA A 33 10.46 7.52 10.46
C ALA A 33 11.24 8.80 10.83
N GLY A 34 10.87 9.43 11.94
CA GLY A 34 11.37 10.75 12.30
C GLY A 34 10.69 11.87 11.50
N ARG A 35 10.74 13.07 12.05
CA ARG A 35 10.07 14.26 11.49
C ARG A 35 10.48 14.57 10.05
N GLU A 36 11.74 14.38 9.71
CA GLU A 36 12.26 14.70 8.38
C GLU A 36 11.68 13.77 7.30
N HIS A 37 11.48 12.50 7.66
CA HIS A 37 10.93 11.45 6.78
C HIS A 37 9.44 11.20 7.00
N SER A 38 8.69 12.20 7.46
CA SER A 38 7.27 12.02 7.74
C SER A 38 6.39 13.10 7.11
N PHE A 39 5.23 12.66 6.64
CA PHE A 39 4.09 13.51 6.29
C PHE A 39 2.89 13.18 7.21
N GLY A 40 2.12 14.20 7.56
CA GLY A 40 0.87 14.03 8.25
C GLY A 40 -0.30 14.55 7.43
N VAL A 41 -1.30 13.71 7.13
CA VAL A 41 -2.54 14.12 6.48
C VAL A 41 -3.69 14.01 7.48
N ASN A 42 -3.88 15.05 8.27
CA ASN A 42 -4.86 15.07 9.34
C ASN A 42 -6.26 15.46 8.84
N ILE A 43 -7.29 15.12 9.62
CA ILE A 43 -8.68 15.49 9.37
C ILE A 43 -9.18 16.43 10.49
N ARG A 44 -9.83 17.52 10.13
CA ARG A 44 -10.48 18.41 11.11
C ARG A 44 -11.81 17.80 11.51
N LEU A 45 -11.92 17.37 12.76
CA LEU A 45 -13.15 16.87 13.36
C LEU A 45 -13.73 17.92 14.31
N PRO A 46 -15.07 17.94 14.55
CA PRO A 46 -15.73 18.87 15.46
C PRO A 46 -15.21 18.82 16.91
N HIS A 47 -14.66 17.67 17.31
CA HIS A 47 -14.00 17.43 18.60
C HIS A 47 -12.56 17.01 18.31
N GLU A 48 -11.74 18.00 17.95
CA GLU A 48 -10.39 17.78 17.43
C GLU A 48 -9.50 17.00 18.39
N GLN A 49 -8.98 15.86 17.89
CA GLN A 49 -7.71 15.35 18.37
C GLN A 49 -6.60 16.20 17.72
N GLU A 50 -5.80 16.85 18.56
CA GLU A 50 -4.61 17.53 18.08
C GLU A 50 -3.70 16.53 17.34
N PRO A 51 -2.97 16.97 16.31
CA PRO A 51 -1.93 16.15 15.69
C PRO A 51 -0.94 15.65 16.74
N ASN A 52 -0.41 14.46 16.53
CA ASN A 52 0.56 13.90 17.45
C ASN A 52 1.82 14.79 17.57
N PRO A 53 2.53 14.75 18.72
CA PRO A 53 3.63 15.67 19.01
C PRO A 53 4.81 15.57 18.05
N PHE A 54 4.98 14.41 17.37
CA PHE A 54 6.12 14.17 16.51
C PHE A 54 6.06 15.00 15.20
N ILE A 55 4.84 15.37 14.72
CA ILE A 55 4.65 16.16 13.50
C ILE A 55 3.98 17.51 13.74
N LYS A 56 3.47 17.76 14.94
CA LYS A 56 2.79 19.02 15.27
C LYS A 56 3.65 20.24 14.91
N GLY A 57 3.08 21.19 14.15
CA GLY A 57 3.76 22.40 13.71
C GLY A 57 4.75 22.22 12.55
N ASP A 58 4.85 21.04 11.96
CA ASP A 58 5.67 20.81 10.77
C ASP A 58 4.92 21.29 9.50
N PRO A 59 5.61 21.89 8.51
CA PRO A 59 4.99 22.28 7.23
C PRO A 59 4.47 21.09 6.42
N LYS A 60 4.97 19.87 6.68
CA LYS A 60 4.49 18.62 6.08
C LYS A 60 3.23 18.06 6.75
N LEU A 61 2.66 18.78 7.73
CA LEU A 61 1.36 18.45 8.32
C LEU A 61 0.26 19.20 7.57
N VAL A 62 -0.53 18.47 6.81
CA VAL A 62 -1.66 18.99 6.05
C VAL A 62 -2.98 18.65 6.75
N ALA A 63 -3.86 19.63 6.94
CA ALA A 63 -5.15 19.44 7.59
C ALA A 63 -6.29 19.51 6.56
N MET A 64 -6.95 18.38 6.33
CA MET A 64 -8.09 18.25 5.43
C MET A 64 -9.40 18.53 6.15
N LYS A 65 -10.39 19.04 5.40
CA LYS A 65 -11.74 19.27 5.91
C LYS A 65 -12.65 18.07 5.67
N TYR A 66 -12.44 17.34 4.59
CA TYR A 66 -13.31 16.26 4.15
C TYR A 66 -12.55 14.92 4.13
N PHE A 67 -13.22 13.84 4.50
CA PHE A 67 -12.64 12.50 4.49
C PHE A 67 -12.19 12.07 3.10
N PHE A 68 -12.99 12.33 2.06
CA PHE A 68 -12.65 11.94 0.69
C PHE A 68 -11.38 12.61 0.16
N THR A 69 -11.14 13.87 0.52
CA THR A 69 -9.89 14.56 0.11
C THR A 69 -8.69 13.98 0.82
N ARG A 70 -8.83 13.62 2.10
CA ARG A 70 -7.77 12.96 2.87
C ARG A 70 -7.43 11.59 2.29
N LYS A 71 -8.43 10.76 1.98
CA LYS A 71 -8.22 9.46 1.34
C LYS A 71 -7.53 9.60 0.00
N LEU A 72 -7.99 10.54 -0.84
CA LEU A 72 -7.37 10.81 -2.13
C LEU A 72 -5.87 11.13 -2.00
N GLU A 73 -5.50 12.01 -1.06
CA GLU A 73 -4.09 12.34 -0.84
C GLU A 73 -3.30 11.15 -0.29
N LEU A 74 -3.85 10.38 0.65
CA LEU A 74 -3.17 9.20 1.18
C LEU A 74 -2.92 8.15 0.09
N ILE A 75 -3.86 7.95 -0.84
CA ILE A 75 -3.72 6.96 -1.92
C ILE A 75 -2.82 7.48 -3.04
N LYS A 76 -3.06 8.72 -3.48
CA LYS A 76 -2.40 9.28 -4.66
C LYS A 76 -0.91 9.58 -4.44
N GLU A 77 -0.54 10.00 -3.23
CA GLU A 77 0.82 10.43 -2.92
C GLU A 77 1.66 9.32 -2.25
N SER A 78 1.17 8.07 -2.26
CA SER A 78 1.87 6.93 -1.69
C SER A 78 2.30 5.93 -2.76
N ASP A 79 3.53 5.47 -2.64
CA ASP A 79 4.14 4.44 -3.49
C ASP A 79 4.14 3.05 -2.85
N GLY A 80 3.56 2.89 -1.66
CA GLY A 80 3.40 1.62 -0.96
C GLY A 80 2.50 1.78 0.26
N PHE A 81 1.79 0.73 0.59
CA PHE A 81 0.82 0.75 1.68
C PHE A 81 1.11 -0.37 2.67
N VAL A 82 1.18 -0.01 3.94
CA VAL A 82 1.19 -0.99 5.01
C VAL A 82 0.04 -0.70 5.96
N VAL A 83 -0.88 -1.64 6.04
CA VAL A 83 -2.11 -1.53 6.79
C VAL A 83 -2.01 -2.36 8.06
N LEU A 84 -2.10 -1.71 9.21
CA LEU A 84 -2.09 -2.38 10.51
C LEU A 84 -3.53 -2.56 11.03
N PRO A 85 -3.78 -3.53 11.91
CA PRO A 85 -5.11 -3.76 12.49
C PRO A 85 -5.74 -2.48 13.02
N GLY A 86 -6.99 -2.23 12.64
CA GLY A 86 -7.68 -0.99 12.98
C GLY A 86 -9.20 -1.08 12.87
N GLY A 87 -9.86 0.05 13.00
CA GLY A 87 -11.32 0.13 12.94
C GLY A 87 -11.87 0.40 11.53
N PHE A 88 -13.11 0.90 11.49
CA PHE A 88 -13.82 1.18 10.24
C PHE A 88 -13.06 2.08 9.26
N GLY A 89 -12.35 3.09 9.75
CA GLY A 89 -11.56 3.97 8.88
C GLY A 89 -10.43 3.22 8.18
N THR A 90 -9.75 2.30 8.88
CA THR A 90 -8.71 1.46 8.29
C THR A 90 -9.27 0.54 7.20
N LEU A 91 -10.40 -0.12 7.48
CA LEU A 91 -11.08 -0.98 6.49
C LEU A 91 -11.61 -0.17 5.30
N ASP A 92 -12.13 1.02 5.53
CA ASP A 92 -12.62 1.93 4.50
C ASP A 92 -11.50 2.35 3.53
N GLU A 93 -10.34 2.77 4.03
CA GLU A 93 -9.18 3.05 3.19
C GLU A 93 -8.66 1.80 2.48
N SER A 94 -8.63 0.66 3.16
CA SER A 94 -8.16 -0.61 2.57
C SER A 94 -9.02 -1.06 1.41
N PHE A 95 -10.35 -1.08 1.57
CA PHE A 95 -11.26 -1.49 0.49
C PHE A 95 -11.27 -0.50 -0.68
N GLU A 96 -11.15 0.80 -0.42
CA GLU A 96 -11.02 1.76 -1.51
C GLU A 96 -9.73 1.54 -2.30
N LEU A 97 -8.59 1.36 -1.62
CA LEU A 97 -7.31 1.06 -2.26
C LEU A 97 -7.38 -0.20 -3.12
N LEU A 98 -7.87 -1.31 -2.56
CA LEU A 98 -8.01 -2.57 -3.30
C LEU A 98 -8.97 -2.43 -4.48
N THR A 99 -10.08 -1.71 -4.31
CA THR A 99 -11.01 -1.42 -5.41
C THR A 99 -10.36 -0.63 -6.54
N LEU A 100 -9.53 0.35 -6.21
CA LEU A 100 -8.82 1.15 -7.22
C LEU A 100 -7.74 0.34 -7.94
N LEU A 101 -7.01 -0.53 -7.23
CA LEU A 101 -6.03 -1.44 -7.82
C LEU A 101 -6.69 -2.46 -8.74
N GLN A 102 -7.72 -3.16 -8.27
CA GLN A 102 -8.49 -4.14 -9.03
C GLN A 102 -9.02 -3.58 -10.35
N ASN A 103 -9.51 -2.35 -10.33
CA ASN A 103 -10.09 -1.69 -11.50
C ASN A 103 -9.08 -0.90 -12.34
N GLY A 104 -7.78 -0.94 -12.02
CA GLY A 104 -6.74 -0.18 -12.72
C GLY A 104 -6.96 1.33 -12.66
N LYS A 105 -7.56 1.84 -11.59
CA LYS A 105 -7.82 3.28 -11.36
C LYS A 105 -6.71 3.98 -10.60
N THR A 106 -5.78 3.20 -10.05
CA THR A 106 -4.51 3.69 -9.52
C THR A 106 -3.35 2.92 -10.15
N LEU A 107 -2.12 3.39 -9.96
CA LEU A 107 -0.94 2.67 -10.42
C LEU A 107 -0.75 1.40 -9.57
N PRO A 108 -0.21 0.33 -10.15
CA PRO A 108 0.18 -0.85 -9.38
C PRO A 108 1.15 -0.45 -8.28
N THR A 109 0.84 -0.82 -7.06
CA THR A 109 1.55 -0.41 -5.85
C THR A 109 1.50 -1.56 -4.85
N PRO A 110 2.60 -1.89 -4.14
CA PRO A 110 2.61 -2.95 -3.16
C PRO A 110 1.74 -2.61 -1.95
N VAL A 111 0.94 -3.58 -1.52
CA VAL A 111 0.06 -3.47 -0.35
C VAL A 111 0.37 -4.61 0.61
N VAL A 112 0.65 -4.26 1.85
CA VAL A 112 0.92 -5.22 2.93
C VAL A 112 -0.07 -5.01 4.07
N PHE A 113 -0.73 -6.05 4.48
CA PHE A 113 -1.51 -6.10 5.71
C PHE A 113 -0.61 -6.69 6.81
N LEU A 114 -0.09 -5.81 7.66
CA LEU A 114 0.88 -6.18 8.70
C LEU A 114 0.14 -6.53 9.98
N GLU A 115 0.11 -7.83 10.29
CA GLU A 115 -0.50 -8.37 11.49
C GLU A 115 0.39 -8.15 12.73
N THR A 116 -0.22 -8.09 13.90
CA THR A 116 0.53 -8.13 15.16
C THR A 116 1.10 -9.53 15.39
N PRO A 117 2.30 -9.69 15.96
CA PRO A 117 2.87 -11.00 16.20
C PRO A 117 1.92 -11.92 16.99
N GLY A 118 1.53 -13.05 16.38
CA GLY A 118 0.56 -13.99 16.93
C GLY A 118 -0.89 -13.50 16.89
N GLY A 119 -1.18 -12.44 16.18
CA GLY A 119 -2.53 -11.95 15.89
C GLY A 119 -3.21 -12.76 14.79
N THR A 120 -4.51 -12.53 14.61
CA THR A 120 -5.33 -13.22 13.59
C THR A 120 -6.25 -12.24 12.85
N TYR A 121 -6.10 -10.94 13.06
CA TYR A 121 -7.03 -9.96 12.52
C TYR A 121 -7.06 -9.96 11.00
N TRP A 122 -5.90 -9.95 10.35
CA TRP A 122 -5.81 -9.97 8.90
C TRP A 122 -6.01 -11.36 8.32
N ASP A 123 -5.62 -12.43 9.00
CA ASP A 123 -5.88 -13.81 8.58
C ASP A 123 -7.39 -14.11 8.56
N GLU A 124 -8.14 -13.66 9.57
CA GLU A 124 -9.60 -13.79 9.62
C GLU A 124 -10.28 -12.93 8.53
N TRP A 125 -9.76 -11.73 8.27
CA TRP A 125 -10.25 -10.87 7.22
C TRP A 125 -10.00 -11.48 5.82
N GLU A 126 -8.81 -12.00 5.55
CA GLU A 126 -8.49 -12.70 4.30
C GLU A 126 -9.33 -13.96 4.14
N SER A 127 -9.49 -14.75 5.20
CA SER A 127 -10.37 -15.92 5.22
C SER A 127 -11.80 -15.56 4.89
N PHE A 128 -12.31 -14.44 5.38
CA PHE A 128 -13.63 -13.92 5.03
C PHE A 128 -13.73 -13.58 3.53
N LEU A 129 -12.73 -12.93 2.95
CA LEU A 129 -12.71 -12.63 1.51
C LEU A 129 -12.72 -13.93 0.68
N ALA A 130 -11.88 -14.90 1.05
CA ALA A 130 -11.74 -16.17 0.34
C ALA A 130 -12.98 -17.08 0.48
N SER A 131 -13.65 -17.09 1.64
CA SER A 131 -14.78 -17.98 1.89
C SER A 131 -16.16 -17.38 1.58
N GLU A 132 -16.31 -16.07 1.71
CA GLU A 132 -17.61 -15.40 1.61
C GLU A 132 -17.74 -14.47 0.37
N ILE A 133 -16.65 -13.87 -0.09
CA ILE A 133 -16.68 -12.88 -1.15
C ILE A 133 -16.33 -13.49 -2.51
N ALA A 134 -15.19 -14.17 -2.61
CA ALA A 134 -14.72 -14.77 -3.88
C ALA A 134 -15.66 -15.84 -4.42
N PRO A 135 -16.19 -16.81 -3.63
CA PRO A 135 -17.08 -17.85 -4.14
C PRO A 135 -18.44 -17.32 -4.67
N ARG A 136 -18.81 -16.10 -4.29
CA ARG A 136 -20.01 -15.43 -4.80
C ARG A 136 -19.75 -14.64 -6.09
N GLY A 137 -18.50 -14.61 -6.55
CA GLY A 137 -18.11 -13.89 -7.76
C GLY A 137 -18.10 -12.37 -7.58
N TYR A 138 -17.98 -11.87 -6.34
CA TYR A 138 -17.85 -10.43 -6.07
C TYR A 138 -16.44 -9.92 -6.29
N ILE A 139 -15.46 -10.80 -6.16
CA ILE A 139 -14.07 -10.63 -6.55
C ILE A 139 -13.59 -11.92 -7.24
N HIS A 140 -12.49 -11.88 -7.96
CA HIS A 140 -11.82 -13.05 -8.52
C HIS A 140 -10.78 -13.60 -7.55
N ASP A 141 -10.43 -14.89 -7.68
CA ASP A 141 -9.43 -15.52 -6.83
C ASP A 141 -8.08 -14.78 -6.90
N HIS A 142 -7.69 -14.31 -8.08
CA HIS A 142 -6.45 -13.55 -8.28
C HIS A 142 -6.50 -12.11 -7.71
N ASP A 143 -7.65 -11.60 -7.29
CA ASP A 143 -7.70 -10.32 -6.57
C ASP A 143 -7.09 -10.43 -5.16
N LEU A 144 -6.97 -11.66 -4.63
CA LEU A 144 -6.26 -11.91 -3.38
C LEU A 144 -4.73 -11.79 -3.52
N ASP A 145 -4.20 -11.82 -4.74
CA ASP A 145 -2.78 -11.58 -5.03
C ASP A 145 -2.40 -10.08 -5.02
N LEU A 146 -3.37 -9.18 -4.84
CA LEU A 146 -3.14 -7.74 -4.78
C LEU A 146 -2.44 -7.28 -3.49
N PHE A 147 -2.34 -8.15 -2.49
CA PHE A 147 -1.77 -7.82 -1.19
C PHE A 147 -1.05 -9.00 -0.55
N LEU A 148 -0.14 -8.69 0.36
CA LEU A 148 0.53 -9.65 1.22
C LEU A 148 -0.01 -9.51 2.65
N VAL A 149 -0.32 -10.62 3.34
CA VAL A 149 -0.55 -10.65 4.78
C VAL A 149 0.70 -11.21 5.45
N THR A 150 1.25 -10.52 6.44
CA THR A 150 2.43 -10.98 7.20
C THR A 150 2.44 -10.38 8.61
N GLU A 151 3.09 -11.03 9.55
CA GLU A 151 3.41 -10.48 10.88
C GLU A 151 4.86 -9.97 10.99
N ASP A 152 5.66 -10.17 9.93
CA ASP A 152 7.08 -9.85 9.89
C ASP A 152 7.32 -8.49 9.23
N VAL A 153 7.95 -7.57 9.96
CA VAL A 153 8.31 -6.24 9.47
C VAL A 153 9.35 -6.31 8.35
N ASP A 154 10.31 -7.23 8.43
CA ASP A 154 11.35 -7.36 7.42
C ASP A 154 10.77 -7.88 6.10
N GLU A 155 9.78 -8.79 6.17
CA GLU A 155 9.04 -9.26 5.01
C GLU A 155 8.22 -8.13 4.37
N ALA A 156 7.53 -7.32 5.18
CA ALA A 156 6.79 -6.16 4.70
C ALA A 156 7.70 -5.13 3.98
N VAL A 157 8.88 -4.87 4.52
CA VAL A 157 9.90 -4.01 3.89
C VAL A 157 10.42 -4.63 2.59
N ALA A 158 10.68 -5.95 2.61
CA ALA A 158 11.17 -6.68 1.44
C ALA A 158 10.15 -6.67 0.30
N GLU A 159 8.86 -6.80 0.57
CA GLU A 159 7.78 -6.73 -0.42
C GLU A 159 7.76 -5.36 -1.12
N ILE A 160 7.76 -4.27 -0.35
CA ILE A 160 7.75 -2.91 -0.92
C ILE A 160 9.00 -2.67 -1.77
N ARG A 161 10.18 -3.03 -1.26
CA ARG A 161 11.45 -2.86 -1.99
C ARG A 161 11.52 -3.76 -3.22
N GLY A 162 11.02 -4.99 -3.08
CA GLY A 162 10.99 -6.00 -4.14
C GLY A 162 10.20 -5.52 -5.35
N PHE A 163 9.04 -4.91 -5.12
CA PHE A 163 8.21 -4.33 -6.16
C PHE A 163 8.99 -3.30 -7.00
N TYR A 164 9.68 -2.38 -6.37
CA TYR A 164 10.40 -1.30 -7.04
C TYR A 164 11.81 -1.68 -7.49
N ARG A 165 12.26 -2.92 -7.27
CA ARG A 165 13.60 -3.37 -7.69
C ARG A 165 13.80 -3.24 -9.20
N ASN A 166 12.80 -3.64 -9.98
CA ASN A 166 12.85 -3.57 -11.44
C ASN A 166 11.71 -2.78 -12.08
N TYR A 167 10.54 -2.73 -11.45
CA TYR A 167 9.43 -1.92 -11.93
C TYR A 167 9.79 -0.43 -11.93
N HIS A 168 9.54 0.23 -13.07
CA HIS A 168 9.69 1.68 -13.18
C HIS A 168 8.34 2.38 -13.28
N SER A 169 7.51 2.00 -14.25
CA SER A 169 6.22 2.64 -14.49
C SER A 169 5.41 1.86 -15.51
N ILE A 170 4.11 2.16 -15.58
CA ILE A 170 3.24 1.70 -16.66
C ILE A 170 2.70 2.89 -17.46
N ARG A 171 2.34 2.62 -18.71
CA ARG A 171 1.68 3.60 -19.58
C ARG A 171 0.73 2.89 -20.54
N TRP A 172 -0.46 3.42 -20.66
CA TRP A 172 -1.41 3.02 -21.69
C TRP A 172 -1.18 3.85 -22.96
N THR A 173 -1.12 3.19 -24.11
CA THR A 173 -1.08 3.80 -25.43
C THR A 173 -2.19 3.15 -26.27
N GLY A 174 -3.33 3.82 -26.36
CA GLY A 174 -4.54 3.19 -26.87
C GLY A 174 -4.97 2.01 -26.00
N ALA A 175 -5.05 0.81 -26.59
CA ALA A 175 -5.39 -0.43 -25.92
C ALA A 175 -4.14 -1.21 -25.42
N THR A 176 -2.95 -0.71 -25.66
CA THR A 176 -1.71 -1.42 -25.29
C THR A 176 -1.16 -0.89 -23.97
N LEU A 177 -0.96 -1.81 -23.01
CA LEU A 177 -0.23 -1.54 -21.78
C LEU A 177 1.26 -1.68 -22.04
N ILE A 178 2.03 -0.66 -21.69
CA ILE A 178 3.49 -0.66 -21.73
C ILE A 178 4.02 -0.66 -20.31
N ILE A 179 4.68 -1.72 -19.90
CA ILE A 179 5.37 -1.83 -18.63
C ILE A 179 6.83 -1.46 -18.85
N ARG A 180 7.32 -0.47 -18.10
CA ARG A 180 8.71 -0.05 -18.14
C ARG A 180 9.45 -0.66 -16.97
N LEU A 181 10.60 -1.22 -17.28
CA LEU A 181 11.51 -1.81 -16.30
C LEU A 181 12.80 -0.98 -16.23
N ARG A 182 13.51 -1.05 -15.11
CA ARG A 182 14.81 -0.40 -14.89
C ARG A 182 15.93 -1.12 -15.65
N THR A 183 15.81 -2.46 -15.71
CA THR A 183 16.73 -3.36 -16.45
C THR A 183 15.91 -4.30 -17.31
N ALA A 184 16.41 -4.59 -18.50
CA ALA A 184 15.77 -5.57 -19.37
C ALA A 184 15.80 -6.96 -18.72
N PRO A 185 14.71 -7.76 -18.85
CA PRO A 185 14.72 -9.14 -18.41
C PRO A 185 15.75 -9.94 -19.21
N THR A 186 16.29 -10.97 -18.60
CA THR A 186 17.10 -11.97 -19.29
C THR A 186 16.24 -12.81 -20.23
N ASP A 187 16.88 -13.52 -21.19
CA ASP A 187 16.14 -14.40 -22.11
C ASP A 187 15.34 -15.48 -21.35
N ALA A 188 15.85 -15.96 -20.23
CA ALA A 188 15.16 -16.95 -19.40
C ALA A 188 13.93 -16.36 -18.68
N GLU A 189 14.06 -15.14 -18.12
CA GLU A 189 12.94 -14.42 -17.51
C GLU A 189 11.89 -14.06 -18.56
N LEU A 190 12.30 -13.61 -19.74
CA LEU A 190 11.40 -13.29 -20.84
C LEU A 190 10.65 -14.54 -21.32
N ALA A 191 11.33 -15.67 -21.40
CA ALA A 191 10.69 -16.95 -21.74
C ALA A 191 9.64 -17.34 -20.69
N GLN A 192 9.95 -17.16 -19.40
CA GLN A 192 9.00 -17.44 -18.32
C GLN A 192 7.80 -16.48 -18.36
N LEU A 193 8.04 -15.18 -18.57
CA LEU A 193 6.95 -14.19 -18.71
C LEU A 193 6.01 -14.54 -19.88
N ASN A 194 6.54 -15.04 -20.99
CA ASN A 194 5.71 -15.48 -22.12
C ASN A 194 4.91 -16.76 -21.82
N VAL A 195 5.43 -17.65 -20.95
CA VAL A 195 4.65 -18.82 -20.49
C VAL A 195 3.49 -18.37 -19.59
N ASP A 196 3.77 -17.46 -18.68
CA ASP A 196 2.80 -17.06 -17.65
C ASP A 196 1.77 -16.04 -18.15
N PHE A 197 2.17 -15.15 -19.06
CA PHE A 197 1.38 -13.99 -19.48
C PHE A 197 1.35 -13.74 -20.98
N GLY A 198 1.80 -14.69 -21.80
CA GLY A 198 1.89 -14.52 -23.25
C GLY A 198 0.53 -14.33 -23.96
N ASP A 199 -0.57 -14.76 -23.33
CA ASP A 199 -1.95 -14.53 -23.76
C ASP A 199 -2.38 -13.06 -23.66
N LEU A 200 -1.71 -12.27 -22.81
CA LEU A 200 -1.95 -10.83 -22.66
C LEU A 200 -1.16 -10.01 -23.68
N ALA A 201 -0.19 -10.61 -24.38
CA ALA A 201 0.66 -9.89 -25.32
C ALA A 201 -0.16 -9.40 -26.54
N ALA A 202 0.07 -8.15 -26.93
CA ALA A 202 -0.63 -7.54 -28.08
C ALA A 202 -0.27 -8.20 -29.41
N THR A 203 0.96 -8.75 -29.54
CA THR A 203 1.46 -9.42 -30.75
C THR A 203 2.55 -10.44 -30.39
N GLY A 204 2.25 -11.73 -30.56
CA GLY A 204 3.27 -12.79 -30.68
C GLY A 204 4.21 -13.07 -29.50
N GLY A 205 4.06 -12.38 -28.38
CA GLY A 205 4.87 -12.53 -27.18
C GLY A 205 5.12 -11.19 -26.47
N ILE A 206 5.59 -11.27 -25.22
CA ILE A 206 5.97 -10.13 -24.38
C ILE A 206 7.36 -9.64 -24.80
#